data_15619147ee2cb11be95f6d09e070913f
#
_entry.id   15619147ee2cb11be95f6d09e070913f
#
_cell.length_a   1.000
_cell.length_b   1.000
_cell.length_c   1.000
_cell.angle_alpha   90.00
_cell.angle_beta   90.00
_cell.angle_gamma   90.00
#
_symmetry.space_group_name_H-M   'P 1'
#
loop_
_entity.id
_entity.type
_entity.pdbx_description
1 polymer ?
#
loop_
_entity_poly.entity_id
_entity_poly.type
_entity_poly.pdbx_seq_one_letter_code
_entity_poly.pdbx_strand_id
1 'polypeptide(L)'
;MSALLQVENLETAYGASQVLFSVDLAIRPGEVATLLGRNGMGKTTTVRSIMGLTPARSGAIRFRGERIERQRPDRIARCGIALVPEGRQIFPNLSVRENLIAFAGNRSATRDPWTLAKVLAFFPRLAERMDNLGDQLSGGEQQMLAIGRALMTNPHLLILDEATEGLAPLVREEIWKCLSTLKAAGQTILVIDKYVERLVAIADHHTVLSRGRVAWRGSSKELAGDRALWHRYLGV
;
A
#
# COMPACT_ATOMS: atom_id res chain seq x y z
N MET A 1 7.67 10.15 -18.68
CA MET A 1 6.54 9.18 -18.56
C MET A 1 5.50 9.81 -17.66
N SER A 2 4.21 9.68 -17.97
CA SER A 2 3.11 10.17 -17.13
C SER A 2 3.03 9.39 -15.82
N ALA A 3 2.56 10.02 -14.74
CA ALA A 3 2.33 9.33 -13.47
C ALA A 3 1.24 8.26 -13.60
N LEU A 4 1.39 7.14 -12.90
CA LEU A 4 0.37 6.10 -12.77
C LEU A 4 -0.75 6.56 -11.82
N LEU A 5 -0.35 7.11 -10.67
CA LEU A 5 -1.23 7.77 -9.71
C LEU A 5 -0.81 9.23 -9.56
N GLN A 6 -1.76 10.15 -9.59
CA GLN A 6 -1.55 11.57 -9.37
C GLN A 6 -2.64 12.10 -8.45
N VAL A 7 -2.24 12.69 -7.35
CA VAL A 7 -3.09 13.35 -6.36
C VAL A 7 -2.72 14.82 -6.36
N GLU A 8 -3.69 15.69 -6.54
CA GLU A 8 -3.50 17.14 -6.70
C GLU A 8 -4.39 17.89 -5.72
N ASN A 9 -3.78 18.70 -4.87
CA ASN A 9 -4.47 19.57 -3.90
C ASN A 9 -5.55 18.84 -3.10
N LEU A 10 -5.29 17.60 -2.68
CA LEU A 10 -6.27 16.76 -2.00
C LEU A 10 -6.61 17.33 -0.62
N GLU A 11 -7.90 17.58 -0.41
CA GLU A 11 -8.46 17.94 0.90
C GLU A 11 -9.47 16.90 1.32
N THR A 12 -9.39 16.47 2.58
CA THR A 12 -10.30 15.46 3.15
C THR A 12 -10.63 15.83 4.59
N ALA A 13 -11.88 15.60 4.97
CA ALA A 13 -12.37 15.85 6.31
C ALA A 13 -13.26 14.69 6.80
N TYR A 14 -13.30 14.49 8.11
CA TYR A 14 -14.27 13.65 8.81
C TYR A 14 -15.28 14.58 9.51
N GLY A 15 -16.49 14.69 8.95
CA GLY A 15 -17.46 15.68 9.38
C GLY A 15 -16.91 17.11 9.25
N ALA A 16 -16.83 17.85 10.36
CA ALA A 16 -16.28 19.19 10.41
C ALA A 16 -14.74 19.23 10.54
N SER A 17 -14.11 18.11 10.92
CA SER A 17 -12.67 18.05 11.18
C SER A 17 -11.88 17.80 9.91
N GLN A 18 -11.22 18.82 9.37
CA GLN A 18 -10.33 18.67 8.24
C GLN A 18 -9.02 17.99 8.63
N VAL A 19 -8.59 16.99 7.87
CA VAL A 19 -7.40 16.18 8.11
C VAL A 19 -6.34 16.37 7.04
N LEU A 20 -6.73 16.50 5.78
CA LEU A 20 -5.81 16.76 4.68
C LEU A 20 -6.01 18.17 4.15
N PHE A 21 -4.90 18.87 3.93
CA PHE A 21 -4.84 20.27 3.53
C PHE A 21 -3.93 20.39 2.29
N SER A 22 -4.50 20.28 1.10
CA SER A 22 -3.79 20.43 -0.18
C SER A 22 -2.61 19.45 -0.32
N VAL A 23 -2.91 18.14 -0.15
CA VAL A 23 -1.90 17.08 -0.30
C VAL A 23 -1.76 16.75 -1.78
N ASP A 24 -0.51 16.76 -2.26
CA ASP A 24 -0.16 16.27 -3.57
C ASP A 24 0.73 15.03 -3.45
N LEU A 25 0.59 14.08 -4.39
CA LEU A 25 1.38 12.86 -4.48
C LEU A 25 1.41 12.41 -5.93
N ALA A 26 2.54 11.94 -6.42
CA ALA A 26 2.65 11.33 -7.73
C ALA A 26 3.48 10.06 -7.65
N ILE A 27 3.05 9.00 -8.33
CA ILE A 27 3.74 7.70 -8.41
C ILE A 27 3.82 7.30 -9.88
N ARG A 28 5.01 6.95 -10.35
CA ARG A 28 5.24 6.51 -11.73
C ARG A 28 5.08 4.99 -11.84
N PRO A 29 4.83 4.44 -13.04
CA PRO A 29 4.84 3.00 -13.24
C PRO A 29 6.20 2.38 -12.85
N GLY A 30 6.16 1.26 -12.13
CA GLY A 30 7.35 0.53 -11.66
C GLY A 30 8.06 1.16 -10.46
N GLU A 31 7.58 2.29 -9.96
CA GLU A 31 8.16 3.00 -8.82
C GLU A 31 7.67 2.45 -7.49
N VAL A 32 8.55 2.38 -6.51
CA VAL A 32 8.19 2.21 -5.10
C VAL A 32 8.24 3.57 -4.42
N ALA A 33 7.07 4.09 -4.07
CA ALA A 33 6.90 5.34 -3.34
C ALA A 33 6.54 5.09 -1.89
N THR A 34 6.86 6.02 -1.00
CA THR A 34 6.43 5.96 0.39
C THR A 34 5.66 7.20 0.82
N LEU A 35 4.76 7.01 1.76
CA LEU A 35 4.09 8.08 2.47
C LEU A 35 4.45 7.99 3.94
N LEU A 36 5.27 8.90 4.41
CA LEU A 36 5.89 8.91 5.73
C LEU A 36 5.27 9.99 6.63
N GLY A 37 5.53 9.89 7.91
CA GLY A 37 5.07 10.85 8.92
C GLY A 37 4.64 10.15 10.20
N ARG A 38 4.58 10.90 11.29
CA ARG A 38 4.13 10.40 12.60
C ARG A 38 2.66 9.96 12.55
N ASN A 39 2.21 9.24 13.58
CA ASN A 39 0.79 8.85 13.68
C ASN A 39 -0.11 10.09 13.75
N GLY A 40 -1.29 10.01 13.12
CA GLY A 40 -2.22 11.14 13.02
C GLY A 40 -1.88 12.21 11.98
N MET A 41 -0.82 12.06 11.19
CA MET A 41 -0.41 13.06 10.18
C MET A 41 -1.18 12.98 8.85
N GLY A 42 -2.13 12.05 8.69
CA GLY A 42 -3.00 11.97 7.53
C GLY A 42 -2.66 10.88 6.52
N LYS A 43 -1.68 9.99 6.80
CA LYS A 43 -1.24 8.92 5.88
C LYS A 43 -2.39 8.00 5.47
N THR A 44 -3.02 7.32 6.42
CA THR A 44 -4.16 6.42 6.19
C THR A 44 -5.36 7.16 5.58
N THR A 45 -5.59 8.43 5.97
CA THR A 45 -6.63 9.26 5.35
C THR A 45 -6.35 9.50 3.87
N THR A 46 -5.09 9.74 3.49
CA THR A 46 -4.68 9.87 2.08
C THR A 46 -4.98 8.58 1.30
N VAL A 47 -4.60 7.42 1.83
CA VAL A 47 -4.92 6.12 1.24
C VAL A 47 -6.42 5.91 1.12
N ARG A 48 -7.17 6.17 2.18
CA ARG A 48 -8.63 6.03 2.18
C ARG A 48 -9.29 6.93 1.14
N SER A 49 -8.76 8.15 0.92
CA SER A 49 -9.27 9.05 -0.12
C SER A 49 -8.93 8.53 -1.52
N ILE A 50 -7.72 8.01 -1.75
CA ILE A 50 -7.33 7.37 -3.02
C ILE A 50 -8.28 6.19 -3.34
N MET A 51 -8.62 5.38 -2.33
CA MET A 51 -9.49 4.23 -2.48
C MET A 51 -11.00 4.56 -2.48
N GLY A 52 -11.38 5.84 -2.36
CA GLY A 52 -12.78 6.26 -2.29
C GLY A 52 -13.51 5.84 -1.01
N LEU A 53 -12.78 5.36 0.01
CA LEU A 53 -13.31 4.97 1.32
C LEU A 53 -13.64 6.18 2.21
N THR A 54 -12.99 7.31 1.95
CA THR A 54 -13.29 8.61 2.56
C THR A 54 -13.35 9.63 1.43
N PRO A 55 -14.51 10.23 1.15
CA PRO A 55 -14.65 11.16 0.03
C PRO A 55 -13.71 12.37 0.15
N ALA A 56 -13.08 12.74 -0.94
CA ALA A 56 -12.34 13.99 -1.03
C ALA A 56 -13.30 15.18 -0.96
N ARG A 57 -12.96 16.20 -0.17
CA ARG A 57 -13.71 17.47 -0.11
C ARG A 57 -13.40 18.33 -1.33
N SER A 58 -12.12 18.38 -1.70
CA SER A 58 -11.62 19.08 -2.91
C SER A 58 -10.35 18.41 -3.43
N GLY A 59 -9.85 18.88 -4.56
CA GLY A 59 -8.69 18.33 -5.26
C GLY A 59 -9.08 17.32 -6.32
N ALA A 60 -8.07 16.66 -6.89
CA ALA A 60 -8.24 15.64 -7.91
C ALA A 60 -7.37 14.42 -7.64
N ILE A 61 -7.89 13.25 -7.93
CA ILE A 61 -7.13 12.00 -7.91
C ILE A 61 -7.25 11.36 -9.30
N ARG A 62 -6.12 11.18 -9.97
CA ARG A 62 -6.07 10.55 -11.30
C ARG A 62 -5.31 9.23 -11.21
N PHE A 63 -5.88 8.21 -11.78
CA PHE A 63 -5.22 6.92 -11.95
C PHE A 63 -5.21 6.56 -13.43
N ARG A 64 -4.02 6.36 -14.00
CA ARG A 64 -3.81 6.14 -15.45
C ARG A 64 -4.42 7.25 -16.31
N GLY A 65 -4.39 8.50 -15.81
CA GLY A 65 -4.96 9.67 -16.44
C GLY A 65 -6.45 9.91 -16.19
N GLU A 66 -7.19 8.92 -15.72
CA GLU A 66 -8.62 9.03 -15.42
C GLU A 66 -8.90 9.52 -14.01
N ARG A 67 -9.88 10.39 -13.83
CA ARG A 67 -10.29 10.90 -12.52
C ARG A 67 -11.07 9.84 -11.75
N ILE A 68 -10.67 9.58 -10.50
CA ILE A 68 -11.26 8.54 -9.66
C ILE A 68 -11.80 9.04 -8.32
N GLU A 69 -11.57 10.30 -7.92
CA GLU A 69 -11.91 10.82 -6.59
C GLU A 69 -13.41 10.79 -6.25
N ARG A 70 -14.28 10.64 -7.26
CA ARG A 70 -15.73 10.51 -7.10
C ARG A 70 -16.27 9.12 -7.40
N GLN A 71 -15.36 8.17 -7.68
CA GLN A 71 -15.75 6.81 -7.95
C GLN A 71 -15.98 6.02 -6.66
N ARG A 72 -16.81 4.98 -6.73
CA ARG A 72 -17.02 4.05 -5.63
C ARG A 72 -15.77 3.18 -5.42
N PRO A 73 -15.49 2.73 -4.18
CA PRO A 73 -14.31 1.90 -3.86
C PRO A 73 -14.19 0.65 -4.74
N ASP A 74 -15.31 -0.03 -5.03
CA ASP A 74 -15.31 -1.21 -5.88
C ASP A 74 -14.88 -0.91 -7.32
N ARG A 75 -15.24 0.27 -7.85
CA ARG A 75 -14.79 0.72 -9.18
C ARG A 75 -13.31 1.04 -9.19
N ILE A 76 -12.83 1.77 -8.18
CA ILE A 76 -11.41 2.11 -8.02
C ILE A 76 -10.56 0.84 -7.95
N ALA A 77 -10.97 -0.14 -7.14
CA ALA A 77 -10.27 -1.43 -7.08
C ALA A 77 -10.24 -2.15 -8.43
N ARG A 78 -11.33 -2.08 -9.21
CA ARG A 78 -11.38 -2.68 -10.56
C ARG A 78 -10.53 -1.96 -11.59
N CYS A 79 -10.17 -0.69 -11.37
CA CYS A 79 -9.20 0.01 -12.21
C CYS A 79 -7.76 -0.54 -12.05
N GLY A 80 -7.54 -1.43 -11.06
CA GLY A 80 -6.24 -2.07 -10.82
C GLY A 80 -5.45 -1.45 -9.68
N ILE A 81 -6.12 -0.91 -8.66
CA ILE A 81 -5.50 -0.53 -7.38
C ILE A 81 -5.87 -1.58 -6.34
N ALA A 82 -4.88 -2.20 -5.70
CA ALA A 82 -5.10 -3.10 -4.58
C ALA A 82 -4.59 -2.47 -3.29
N LEU A 83 -5.34 -2.63 -2.21
CA LEU A 83 -5.00 -2.17 -0.87
C LEU A 83 -4.81 -3.37 0.07
N VAL A 84 -3.68 -3.40 0.77
CA VAL A 84 -3.46 -4.17 1.98
C VAL A 84 -3.60 -3.18 3.15
N PRO A 85 -4.75 -3.15 3.83
CA PRO A 85 -5.02 -2.17 4.88
C PRO A 85 -4.32 -2.55 6.18
N GLU A 86 -4.22 -1.59 7.09
CA GLU A 86 -3.90 -1.83 8.49
C GLU A 86 -4.85 -2.89 9.08
N GLY A 87 -4.32 -3.73 9.97
CA GLY A 87 -5.11 -4.79 10.62
C GLY A 87 -5.41 -5.99 9.72
N ARG A 88 -4.70 -6.15 8.58
CA ARG A 88 -4.73 -7.31 7.67
C ARG A 88 -6.06 -7.54 6.97
N GLN A 89 -7.19 -7.45 7.68
CA GLN A 89 -8.59 -7.57 7.21
C GLN A 89 -8.82 -8.79 6.28
N ILE A 90 -8.31 -9.94 6.70
CA ILE A 90 -8.62 -11.21 6.03
C ILE A 90 -10.03 -11.67 6.43
N PHE A 91 -10.60 -12.62 5.68
CA PHE A 91 -11.85 -13.27 6.05
C PHE A 91 -11.57 -14.43 7.02
N PRO A 92 -11.89 -14.29 8.31
CA PRO A 92 -11.52 -15.27 9.33
C PRO A 92 -12.20 -16.62 9.14
N ASN A 93 -13.39 -16.62 8.58
CA ASN A 93 -14.27 -17.78 8.33
C ASN A 93 -14.08 -18.44 6.95
N LEU A 94 -13.16 -17.93 6.14
CA LEU A 94 -12.78 -18.55 4.87
C LEU A 94 -11.40 -19.21 5.02
N SER A 95 -11.19 -20.30 4.30
CA SER A 95 -9.87 -20.94 4.19
C SER A 95 -8.86 -20.02 3.51
N VAL A 96 -7.57 -20.36 3.61
CA VAL A 96 -6.50 -19.66 2.87
C VAL A 96 -6.80 -19.67 1.38
N ARG A 97 -7.19 -20.84 0.83
CA ARG A 97 -7.57 -20.97 -0.57
C ARG A 97 -8.70 -20.02 -0.95
N GLU A 98 -9.79 -20.03 -0.20
CA GLU A 98 -10.95 -19.18 -0.48
C GLU A 98 -10.63 -17.69 -0.36
N ASN A 99 -9.86 -17.28 0.67
CA ASN A 99 -9.37 -15.92 0.78
C ASN A 99 -8.60 -15.47 -0.46
N LEU A 100 -7.71 -16.32 -1.00
CA LEU A 100 -6.90 -15.99 -2.17
C LEU A 100 -7.72 -15.88 -3.45
N ILE A 101 -8.69 -16.79 -3.65
CA ILE A 101 -9.46 -16.83 -4.91
C ILE A 101 -10.65 -15.88 -4.94
N ALA A 102 -11.15 -15.44 -3.77
CA ALA A 102 -12.38 -14.64 -3.66
C ALA A 102 -12.41 -13.39 -4.56
N PHE A 103 -11.28 -12.76 -4.76
CA PHE A 103 -11.13 -11.55 -5.58
C PHE A 103 -10.16 -11.71 -6.74
N ALA A 104 -9.78 -12.94 -7.07
CA ALA A 104 -8.85 -13.22 -8.15
C ALA A 104 -9.33 -12.60 -9.47
N GLY A 105 -8.39 -12.02 -10.21
CA GLY A 105 -8.69 -11.41 -11.50
C GLY A 105 -7.45 -10.73 -12.07
N ASN A 106 -7.39 -10.59 -13.39
CA ASN A 106 -6.27 -9.92 -14.06
C ASN A 106 -6.63 -8.45 -14.37
N ARG A 107 -6.56 -7.58 -13.37
CA ARG A 107 -6.95 -6.15 -13.47
C ARG A 107 -5.97 -5.33 -14.32
N SER A 108 -4.69 -5.71 -14.33
CA SER A 108 -3.66 -5.05 -15.15
C SER A 108 -3.58 -5.58 -16.58
N ALA A 109 -4.35 -6.61 -16.90
CA ALA A 109 -4.26 -7.32 -18.18
C ALA A 109 -2.82 -7.78 -18.51
N THR A 110 -2.04 -8.13 -17.47
CA THR A 110 -0.66 -8.63 -17.66
C THR A 110 -0.65 -9.97 -18.37
N ARG A 111 0.40 -10.21 -19.17
CA ARG A 111 0.62 -11.51 -19.85
C ARG A 111 1.07 -12.61 -18.89
N ASP A 112 1.68 -12.24 -17.78
CA ASP A 112 2.16 -13.17 -16.76
C ASP A 112 1.50 -12.87 -15.39
N PRO A 113 0.20 -13.23 -15.21
CA PRO A 113 -0.56 -12.88 -14.03
C PRO A 113 -0.12 -13.67 -12.79
N TRP A 114 -0.33 -13.06 -11.63
CA TRP A 114 -0.33 -13.76 -10.36
C TRP A 114 -1.47 -14.78 -10.35
N THR A 115 -1.09 -16.02 -10.19
CA THR A 115 -2.00 -17.16 -10.03
C THR A 115 -1.89 -17.71 -8.62
N LEU A 116 -2.85 -18.53 -8.21
CA LEU A 116 -2.78 -19.22 -6.91
C LEU A 116 -1.44 -19.95 -6.75
N ALA A 117 -0.98 -20.68 -7.78
CA ALA A 117 0.29 -21.40 -7.74
C ALA A 117 1.48 -20.46 -7.52
N LYS A 118 1.52 -19.30 -8.19
CA LYS A 118 2.60 -18.31 -7.99
C LYS A 118 2.57 -17.69 -6.60
N VAL A 119 1.37 -17.36 -6.07
CA VAL A 119 1.25 -16.81 -4.72
C VAL A 119 1.68 -17.83 -3.67
N LEU A 120 1.35 -19.11 -3.83
CA LEU A 120 1.79 -20.16 -2.91
C LEU A 120 3.30 -20.44 -3.01
N ALA A 121 3.88 -20.38 -4.19
CA ALA A 121 5.34 -20.45 -4.36
C ALA A 121 6.03 -19.24 -3.73
N PHE A 122 5.40 -18.07 -3.75
CA PHE A 122 5.90 -16.84 -3.16
C PHE A 122 5.78 -16.81 -1.63
N PHE A 123 4.75 -17.46 -1.08
CA PHE A 123 4.48 -17.61 0.34
C PHE A 123 4.32 -19.11 0.71
N PRO A 124 5.41 -19.90 0.82
CA PRO A 124 5.32 -21.34 1.05
C PRO A 124 4.54 -21.72 2.31
N ARG A 125 4.61 -20.90 3.38
CA ARG A 125 3.82 -21.10 4.61
C ARG A 125 2.32 -21.13 4.37
N LEU A 126 1.81 -20.38 3.38
CA LEU A 126 0.40 -20.42 3.02
C LEU A 126 0.03 -21.72 2.30
N ALA A 127 0.96 -22.32 1.55
CA ALA A 127 0.74 -23.60 0.90
C ALA A 127 0.53 -24.72 1.92
N GLU A 128 1.26 -24.70 3.05
CA GLU A 128 1.11 -25.65 4.14
C GLU A 128 -0.20 -25.49 4.92
N ARG A 129 -0.88 -24.35 4.76
CA ARG A 129 -2.07 -23.95 5.51
C ARG A 129 -3.30 -23.76 4.63
N MET A 130 -3.31 -24.31 3.41
CA MET A 130 -4.32 -24.01 2.38
C MET A 130 -5.76 -24.21 2.83
N ASP A 131 -6.01 -25.23 3.64
CA ASP A 131 -7.35 -25.59 4.12
C ASP A 131 -7.65 -25.03 5.52
N ASN A 132 -6.67 -24.37 6.19
CA ASN A 132 -6.89 -23.70 7.45
C ASN A 132 -7.76 -22.46 7.25
N LEU A 133 -8.63 -22.17 8.23
CA LEU A 133 -9.39 -20.92 8.27
C LEU A 133 -8.49 -19.74 8.60
N GLY A 134 -8.88 -18.53 8.17
CA GLY A 134 -8.11 -17.32 8.39
C GLY A 134 -7.83 -17.00 9.85
N ASP A 135 -8.76 -17.32 10.78
CA ASP A 135 -8.60 -17.13 12.22
C ASP A 135 -7.60 -18.12 12.87
N GLN A 136 -7.30 -19.22 12.20
CA GLN A 136 -6.33 -20.23 12.64
C GLN A 136 -4.88 -19.88 12.28
N LEU A 137 -4.69 -18.80 11.53
CA LEU A 137 -3.37 -18.36 11.08
C LEU A 137 -2.69 -17.47 12.13
N SER A 138 -1.37 -17.59 12.24
CA SER A 138 -0.55 -16.61 12.96
C SER A 138 -0.66 -15.23 12.32
N GLY A 139 -0.35 -14.17 13.09
CA GLY A 139 -0.39 -12.81 12.57
C GLY A 139 0.46 -12.58 11.32
N GLY A 140 1.59 -13.29 11.21
CA GLY A 140 2.45 -13.22 10.02
C GLY A 140 1.85 -13.91 8.81
N GLU A 141 1.26 -15.09 8.99
CA GLU A 141 0.56 -15.81 7.92
C GLU A 141 -0.67 -15.03 7.43
N GLN A 142 -1.41 -14.39 8.35
CA GLN A 142 -2.52 -13.50 8.00
C GLN A 142 -2.05 -12.32 7.15
N GLN A 143 -0.88 -11.75 7.46
CA GLN A 143 -0.30 -10.65 6.66
C GLN A 143 0.12 -11.13 5.27
N MET A 144 0.78 -12.29 5.17
CA MET A 144 1.11 -12.92 3.90
C MET A 144 -0.14 -13.22 3.07
N LEU A 145 -1.21 -13.70 3.74
CA LEU A 145 -2.50 -13.95 3.10
C LEU A 145 -3.13 -12.65 2.56
N ALA A 146 -3.09 -11.56 3.33
CA ALA A 146 -3.60 -10.26 2.89
C ALA A 146 -2.84 -9.73 1.65
N ILE A 147 -1.50 -9.84 1.65
CA ILE A 147 -0.67 -9.47 0.49
C ILE A 147 -0.96 -10.40 -0.69
N GLY A 148 -0.99 -11.72 -0.47
CA GLY A 148 -1.31 -12.70 -1.50
C GLY A 148 -2.66 -12.45 -2.15
N ARG A 149 -3.69 -12.15 -1.35
CA ARG A 149 -5.02 -11.77 -1.84
C ARG A 149 -4.99 -10.51 -2.71
N ALA A 150 -4.22 -9.50 -2.32
CA ALA A 150 -4.03 -8.30 -3.12
C ALA A 150 -3.34 -8.60 -4.45
N LEU A 151 -2.27 -9.42 -4.45
CA LEU A 151 -1.56 -9.86 -5.66
C LEU A 151 -2.47 -10.64 -6.60
N MET A 152 -3.37 -11.49 -6.09
CA MET A 152 -4.33 -12.25 -6.89
C MET A 152 -5.27 -11.38 -7.73
N THR A 153 -5.41 -10.08 -7.42
CA THR A 153 -6.14 -9.14 -8.27
C THR A 153 -5.33 -8.66 -9.46
N ASN A 154 -4.04 -8.95 -9.51
CA ASN A 154 -3.09 -8.47 -10.52
C ASN A 154 -3.15 -6.95 -10.69
N PRO A 155 -2.80 -6.17 -9.66
CA PRO A 155 -2.98 -4.73 -9.67
C PRO A 155 -1.89 -4.03 -10.47
N HIS A 156 -2.22 -2.86 -11.03
CA HIS A 156 -1.21 -1.90 -11.51
C HIS A 156 -0.48 -1.21 -10.34
N LEU A 157 -1.21 -0.92 -9.25
CA LEU A 157 -0.68 -0.28 -8.03
C LEU A 157 -1.07 -1.10 -6.81
N LEU A 158 -0.06 -1.51 -6.04
CA LEU A 158 -0.23 -2.15 -4.73
C LEU A 158 0.02 -1.12 -3.64
N ILE A 159 -0.96 -0.90 -2.76
CA ILE A 159 -0.85 -0.02 -1.59
C ILE A 159 -0.77 -0.89 -0.35
N LEU A 160 0.24 -0.64 0.51
CA LEU A 160 0.41 -1.30 1.79
C LEU A 160 0.37 -0.25 2.91
N ASP A 161 -0.63 -0.34 3.77
CA ASP A 161 -0.81 0.57 4.91
C ASP A 161 -0.42 -0.16 6.19
N GLU A 162 0.77 0.19 6.74
CA GLU A 162 1.37 -0.36 7.96
C GLU A 162 1.48 -1.90 7.96
N ALA A 163 1.89 -2.46 6.82
CA ALA A 163 1.88 -3.90 6.57
C ALA A 163 2.86 -4.71 7.43
N THR A 164 3.81 -4.07 8.12
CA THR A 164 4.78 -4.77 8.99
C THR A 164 4.54 -4.54 10.47
N GLU A 165 3.50 -3.78 10.84
CA GLU A 165 3.20 -3.48 12.23
C GLU A 165 2.74 -4.72 13.02
N GLY A 166 3.21 -4.84 14.27
CA GLY A 166 2.87 -5.95 15.16
C GLY A 166 3.40 -7.32 14.72
N LEU A 167 4.29 -7.40 13.73
CA LEU A 167 4.90 -8.64 13.29
C LEU A 167 6.21 -8.95 14.03
N ALA A 168 6.46 -10.23 14.25
CA ALA A 168 7.75 -10.71 14.75
C ALA A 168 8.89 -10.32 13.77
N PRO A 169 10.13 -10.08 14.27
CA PRO A 169 11.24 -9.61 13.44
C PRO A 169 11.49 -10.47 12.20
N LEU A 170 11.50 -11.79 12.32
CA LEU A 170 11.73 -12.70 11.20
C LEU A 170 10.64 -12.60 10.12
N VAL A 171 9.37 -12.52 10.52
CA VAL A 171 8.25 -12.38 9.58
C VAL A 171 8.32 -11.04 8.87
N ARG A 172 8.68 -9.99 9.58
CA ARG A 172 8.89 -8.66 9.00
C ARG A 172 9.95 -8.67 7.92
N GLU A 173 11.08 -9.35 8.16
CA GLU A 173 12.12 -9.53 7.14
C GLU A 173 11.61 -10.27 5.90
N GLU A 174 10.75 -11.28 6.08
CA GLU A 174 10.12 -11.98 4.96
C GLU A 174 9.23 -11.03 4.12
N ILE A 175 8.47 -10.14 4.78
CA ILE A 175 7.66 -9.13 4.08
C ILE A 175 8.55 -8.12 3.32
N TRP A 176 9.66 -7.65 3.92
CA TRP A 176 10.60 -6.74 3.23
C TRP A 176 11.24 -7.41 2.02
N LYS A 177 11.62 -8.69 2.11
CA LYS A 177 12.13 -9.47 0.97
C LYS A 177 11.05 -9.61 -0.12
N CYS A 178 9.80 -9.86 0.28
CA CYS A 178 8.65 -9.88 -0.61
C CYS A 178 8.54 -8.57 -1.40
N LEU A 179 8.55 -7.41 -0.72
CA LEU A 179 8.46 -6.10 -1.37
C LEU A 179 9.63 -5.84 -2.33
N SER A 180 10.85 -6.24 -1.94
CA SER A 180 12.02 -6.13 -2.81
C SER A 180 11.89 -6.97 -4.08
N THR A 181 11.34 -8.18 -3.97
CA THR A 181 11.10 -9.06 -5.13
C THR A 181 10.00 -8.48 -6.04
N LEU A 182 8.93 -7.93 -5.47
CA LEU A 182 7.88 -7.27 -6.23
C LEU A 182 8.41 -6.03 -6.97
N LYS A 183 9.25 -5.21 -6.31
CA LYS A 183 9.95 -4.09 -6.96
C LYS A 183 10.79 -4.56 -8.15
N ALA A 184 11.61 -5.60 -7.95
CA ALA A 184 12.45 -6.14 -9.02
C ALA A 184 11.63 -6.68 -10.21
N ALA A 185 10.40 -7.16 -9.95
CA ALA A 185 9.45 -7.55 -10.98
C ALA A 185 8.70 -6.37 -11.63
N GLY A 186 9.01 -5.13 -11.27
CA GLY A 186 8.42 -3.92 -11.84
C GLY A 186 7.02 -3.55 -11.28
N GLN A 187 6.61 -4.14 -10.16
CA GLN A 187 5.35 -3.79 -9.50
C GLN A 187 5.42 -2.36 -8.95
N THR A 188 4.44 -1.54 -9.29
CA THR A 188 4.31 -0.21 -8.66
C THR A 188 3.73 -0.37 -7.26
N ILE A 189 4.38 0.26 -6.27
CA ILE A 189 4.01 0.08 -4.85
C ILE A 189 3.97 1.44 -4.15
N LEU A 190 2.94 1.66 -3.33
CA LEU A 190 2.90 2.70 -2.31
C LEU A 190 2.98 2.04 -0.93
N VAL A 191 4.02 2.35 -0.17
CA VAL A 191 4.23 1.78 1.18
C VAL A 191 4.10 2.85 2.24
N ILE A 192 3.32 2.56 3.26
CA ILE A 192 3.27 3.33 4.51
C ILE A 192 3.77 2.42 5.62
N ASP A 193 4.87 2.79 6.25
CA ASP A 193 5.42 2.06 7.38
C ASP A 193 6.31 2.97 8.23
N LYS A 194 6.63 2.56 9.46
CA LYS A 194 7.48 3.30 10.41
C LYS A 194 8.97 2.96 10.30
N TYR A 195 9.33 1.88 9.63
CA TYR A 195 10.71 1.42 9.51
C TYR A 195 11.46 2.16 8.39
N VAL A 196 11.81 3.42 8.66
CA VAL A 196 12.38 4.36 7.67
C VAL A 196 13.61 3.81 6.97
N GLU A 197 14.53 3.15 7.69
CA GLU A 197 15.74 2.56 7.11
C GLU A 197 15.41 1.49 6.05
N ARG A 198 14.39 0.66 6.31
CA ARG A 198 13.94 -0.34 5.34
C ARG A 198 13.28 0.30 4.13
N LEU A 199 12.50 1.35 4.34
CA LEU A 199 11.86 2.09 3.26
C LEU A 199 12.89 2.79 2.38
N VAL A 200 13.91 3.42 2.97
CA VAL A 200 15.02 4.03 2.22
C VAL A 200 15.76 3.00 1.36
N ALA A 201 15.89 1.76 1.85
CA ALA A 201 16.58 0.70 1.10
C ALA A 201 15.79 0.20 -0.12
N ILE A 202 14.46 0.27 -0.11
CA ILE A 202 13.63 -0.28 -1.19
C ILE A 202 12.92 0.76 -2.03
N ALA A 203 12.62 1.94 -1.50
CA ALA A 203 11.82 2.94 -2.22
C ALA A 203 12.69 3.83 -3.12
N ASP A 204 12.05 4.46 -4.09
CA ASP A 204 12.66 5.40 -5.02
C ASP A 204 12.41 6.84 -4.58
N HIS A 205 11.18 7.12 -4.13
CA HIS A 205 10.73 8.44 -3.68
C HIS A 205 9.94 8.38 -2.38
N HIS A 206 10.04 9.44 -1.60
CA HIS A 206 9.39 9.59 -0.32
C HIS A 206 8.61 10.90 -0.26
N THR A 207 7.40 10.83 0.28
CA THR A 207 6.59 11.99 0.65
C THR A 207 6.37 11.96 2.15
N VAL A 208 6.75 13.04 2.84
CA VAL A 208 6.57 13.17 4.29
C VAL A 208 5.37 14.08 4.57
N LEU A 209 4.41 13.55 5.32
CA LEU A 209 3.26 14.32 5.80
C LEU A 209 3.49 14.83 7.23
N SER A 210 3.09 16.06 7.46
CA SER A 210 3.01 16.67 8.79
C SER A 210 1.73 17.49 8.89
N ARG A 211 0.90 17.18 9.86
CA ARG A 211 -0.38 17.87 10.12
C ARG A 211 -1.25 18.00 8.86
N GLY A 212 -1.36 16.90 8.10
CA GLY A 212 -2.19 16.83 6.90
C GLY A 212 -1.65 17.61 5.69
N ARG A 213 -0.40 18.03 5.70
CA ARG A 213 0.28 18.72 4.60
C ARG A 213 1.55 17.99 4.20
N VAL A 214 1.98 18.15 2.96
CA VAL A 214 3.29 17.68 2.54
C VAL A 214 4.35 18.61 3.12
N ALA A 215 5.19 18.06 4.01
CA ALA A 215 6.28 18.79 4.65
C ALA A 215 7.60 18.64 3.88
N TRP A 216 7.78 17.52 3.18
CA TRP A 216 8.99 17.25 2.39
C TRP A 216 8.72 16.18 1.33
N ARG A 217 9.47 16.24 0.24
CA ARG A 217 9.56 15.21 -0.80
C ARG A 217 10.98 15.08 -1.28
N GLY A 218 11.36 13.87 -1.62
CA GLY A 218 12.68 13.62 -2.22
C GLY A 218 12.95 12.15 -2.47
N SER A 219 14.14 11.87 -2.97
CA SER A 219 14.66 10.53 -3.23
C SER A 219 15.14 9.85 -1.95
N SER A 220 15.32 8.53 -2.04
CA SER A 220 15.94 7.75 -0.93
C SER A 220 17.32 8.24 -0.56
N LYS A 221 18.12 8.73 -1.54
CA LYS A 221 19.45 9.28 -1.29
C LYS A 221 19.39 10.56 -0.45
N GLU A 222 18.45 11.45 -0.79
CA GLU A 222 18.25 12.70 -0.05
C GLU A 222 17.72 12.41 1.36
N LEU A 223 16.73 11.52 1.49
CA LEU A 223 16.19 11.15 2.79
C LEU A 223 17.25 10.48 3.68
N ALA A 224 18.06 9.56 3.13
CA ALA A 224 19.14 8.90 3.88
C ALA A 224 20.19 9.87 4.42
N GLY A 225 20.47 10.95 3.68
CA GLY A 225 21.43 11.98 4.04
C GLY A 225 20.97 12.99 5.09
N ASP A 226 19.67 13.07 5.38
CA ASP A 226 19.10 14.08 6.28
C ASP A 226 18.49 13.46 7.55
N ARG A 227 19.33 13.16 8.53
CA ARG A 227 18.90 12.66 9.84
C ARG A 227 18.09 13.70 10.65
N ALA A 228 18.31 14.99 10.42
CA ALA A 228 17.53 16.05 11.09
C ALA A 228 16.05 16.02 10.66
N LEU A 229 15.80 15.68 9.39
CA LEU A 229 14.44 15.46 8.85
C LEU A 229 13.75 14.26 9.54
N TRP A 230 14.49 13.16 9.80
CA TRP A 230 13.96 11.99 10.49
C TRP A 230 13.48 12.35 11.91
N HIS A 231 14.34 13.00 12.69
CA HIS A 231 13.96 13.47 14.04
C HIS A 231 12.77 14.42 14.01
N ARG A 232 12.77 15.37 13.08
CA ARG A 232 11.75 16.42 13.00
C ARG A 232 10.37 15.86 12.64
N TYR A 233 10.29 14.98 11.66
CA TYR A 233 9.01 14.58 11.06
C TYR A 233 8.63 13.11 11.29
N LEU A 234 9.58 12.22 11.55
CA LEU A 234 9.32 10.79 11.67
C LEU A 234 9.41 10.30 13.11
N GLY A 235 10.11 11.03 13.98
CA GLY A 235 10.22 10.71 15.40
C GLY A 235 11.17 9.56 15.70
N VAL A 236 12.17 9.37 14.84
CA VAL A 236 13.24 8.35 14.95
C VAL A 236 14.60 8.99 14.74
#